data_fc0d9529f85973964e2049191f1b2901
#
_entry.id   fc0d9529f85973964e2049191f1b2901
#
_cell.length_a   1.000
_cell.length_b   1.000
_cell.length_c   1.000
_cell.angle_alpha   90.00
_cell.angle_beta   90.00
_cell.angle_gamma   90.00
#
_symmetry.space_group_name_H-M   'P 1'
#
loop_
_entity.id
_entity.type
_entity.pdbx_description
1 polymer ?
#
loop_
_entity_poly.entity_id
_entity_poly.type
_entity_poly.pdbx_seq_one_letter_code
_entity_poly.pdbx_strand_id
1 'polypeptide(L)'
;VKTSSVITLLTATLLGSVSTVAQWPRYPTADVPRSADGTVDLDGPVPRSDDGRPDLSGLWRIPRGAEAQAAFSDGPPVAGFRDVGANIEGGLPFRPWAAELVAEREANGSRDNPEAHCLPMGNMQFHTQGAPRKFVQTDGLIVVLYEASMGYRQIFTDGRPSPDNDPQPWWYGYSTGRWNGDELVVTTTHFRDGEWLDIIGSPLTDSATVTETFRRPSFGRMEIDITVDDPRTYTDLWTVRVNQEIMVDEDLIEFVCLENQRFGQ
;
A
#
# COMPACT_ATOMS: atom_id res chain seq x y z
N VAL A 1 -44.89 72.58 -12.13
CA VAL A 1 -44.02 71.71 -11.34
C VAL A 1 -44.05 70.32 -12.01
N LYS A 2 -42.98 69.91 -12.68
CA LYS A 2 -42.86 68.60 -13.33
C LYS A 2 -42.03 67.70 -12.39
N THR A 3 -42.67 66.67 -11.88
CA THR A 3 -42.03 65.59 -11.14
C THR A 3 -41.52 64.52 -12.11
N SER A 4 -40.19 64.41 -12.23
CA SER A 4 -39.55 63.32 -12.98
C SER A 4 -39.35 62.10 -12.03
N SER A 5 -40.04 61.01 -12.36
CA SER A 5 -39.82 59.71 -11.70
C SER A 5 -38.59 59.02 -12.30
N VAL A 6 -37.56 58.82 -11.46
CA VAL A 6 -36.39 58.02 -11.82
C VAL A 6 -36.72 56.58 -11.48
N ILE A 7 -36.83 55.75 -12.49
CA ILE A 7 -36.96 54.29 -12.34
C ILE A 7 -35.55 53.72 -12.24
N THR A 8 -35.16 53.29 -11.05
CA THR A 8 -33.89 52.57 -10.82
C THR A 8 -34.09 51.09 -11.16
N LEU A 9 -33.50 50.67 -12.26
CA LEU A 9 -33.48 49.26 -12.67
C LEU A 9 -32.43 48.53 -11.84
N LEU A 10 -32.88 47.74 -10.88
CA LEU A 10 -32.01 46.83 -10.13
C LEU A 10 -31.79 45.56 -10.97
N THR A 11 -30.65 45.47 -11.63
CA THR A 11 -30.19 44.24 -12.28
C THR A 11 -29.63 43.32 -11.22
N ALA A 12 -30.40 42.35 -10.76
CA ALA A 12 -29.92 41.28 -9.91
C ALA A 12 -29.09 40.31 -10.75
N THR A 13 -27.76 40.42 -10.65
CA THR A 13 -26.83 39.46 -11.20
C THR A 13 -26.88 38.21 -10.31
N LEU A 14 -27.60 37.18 -10.76
CA LEU A 14 -27.45 35.82 -10.18
C LEU A 14 -26.06 35.32 -10.51
N LEU A 15 -25.13 35.49 -9.60
CA LEU A 15 -23.88 34.75 -9.57
C LEU A 15 -24.20 33.30 -9.15
N GLY A 16 -24.51 32.47 -10.14
CA GLY A 16 -24.53 31.04 -9.93
C GLY A 16 -23.17 30.61 -9.42
N SER A 17 -23.13 30.20 -8.16
CA SER A 17 -21.95 29.52 -7.61
C SER A 17 -21.75 28.22 -8.39
N VAL A 18 -20.92 28.29 -9.42
CA VAL A 18 -20.34 27.08 -10.02
C VAL A 18 -19.47 26.50 -8.92
N SER A 19 -19.91 25.40 -8.32
CA SER A 19 -19.03 24.60 -7.46
C SER A 19 -17.82 24.22 -8.32
N THR A 20 -16.71 24.91 -8.11
CA THR A 20 -15.43 24.45 -8.64
C THR A 20 -15.09 23.20 -7.84
N VAL A 21 -15.62 22.06 -8.30
CA VAL A 21 -15.01 20.77 -7.95
C VAL A 21 -13.57 20.91 -8.39
N ALA A 22 -12.63 20.76 -7.47
CA ALA A 22 -11.22 20.65 -7.83
C ALA A 22 -11.14 19.48 -8.81
N GLN A 23 -11.08 19.81 -10.09
CA GLN A 23 -11.10 18.82 -11.14
C GLN A 23 -9.67 18.34 -11.33
N TRP A 24 -9.33 17.27 -10.63
CA TRP A 24 -8.31 16.41 -11.19
C TRP A 24 -8.74 15.98 -12.59
N PRO A 25 -7.86 16.05 -13.58
CA PRO A 25 -8.17 15.52 -14.90
C PRO A 25 -8.69 14.09 -14.70
N ARG A 26 -9.89 13.82 -15.16
CA ARG A 26 -10.40 12.46 -15.13
C ARG A 26 -9.61 11.66 -16.13
N TYR A 27 -8.78 10.76 -15.64
CA TYR A 27 -8.11 9.75 -16.46
C TYR A 27 -8.94 8.47 -16.37
N PRO A 28 -9.85 8.23 -17.33
CA PRO A 28 -10.67 7.03 -17.27
C PRO A 28 -9.78 5.81 -17.37
N THR A 29 -9.86 4.96 -16.38
CA THR A 29 -9.21 3.66 -16.41
C THR A 29 -9.85 2.81 -17.51
N ALA A 30 -9.04 2.27 -18.42
CA ALA A 30 -9.56 1.42 -19.49
C ALA A 30 -10.13 0.10 -18.94
N ASP A 31 -11.09 -0.47 -19.66
CA ASP A 31 -11.64 -1.82 -19.44
C ASP A 31 -12.20 -2.08 -18.02
N VAL A 32 -12.66 -1.02 -17.34
CA VAL A 32 -13.28 -1.14 -16.02
C VAL A 32 -14.66 -1.78 -16.15
N PRO A 33 -14.94 -2.92 -15.50
CA PRO A 33 -16.27 -3.49 -15.44
C PRO A 33 -17.21 -2.56 -14.69
N ARG A 34 -18.41 -2.34 -15.26
CA ARG A 34 -19.41 -1.45 -14.68
C ARG A 34 -20.79 -2.11 -14.69
N SER A 35 -21.53 -1.86 -13.65
CA SER A 35 -22.96 -2.22 -13.54
C SER A 35 -23.80 -1.39 -14.51
N ALA A 36 -25.06 -1.77 -14.67
CA ALA A 36 -25.98 -1.11 -15.58
C ALA A 36 -26.25 0.39 -15.26
N ASP A 37 -26.06 0.81 -14.02
CA ASP A 37 -26.14 2.18 -13.54
C ASP A 37 -24.83 2.98 -13.70
N GLY A 38 -23.77 2.35 -14.25
CA GLY A 38 -22.46 2.95 -14.47
C GLY A 38 -21.51 2.89 -13.27
N THR A 39 -21.91 2.33 -12.13
CA THR A 39 -21.02 2.12 -11.00
C THR A 39 -19.97 1.06 -11.32
N VAL A 40 -18.79 1.19 -10.73
CA VAL A 40 -17.70 0.20 -10.87
C VAL A 40 -18.11 -1.11 -10.21
N ASP A 41 -18.02 -2.20 -10.97
CA ASP A 41 -18.25 -3.54 -10.45
C ASP A 41 -16.93 -4.12 -9.90
N LEU A 42 -16.73 -3.96 -8.59
CA LEU A 42 -15.55 -4.48 -7.90
C LEU A 42 -15.51 -6.02 -7.85
N ASP A 43 -16.66 -6.66 -7.99
CA ASP A 43 -16.81 -8.12 -8.04
C ASP A 43 -16.71 -8.69 -9.46
N GLY A 44 -16.49 -7.84 -10.45
CA GLY A 44 -16.31 -8.18 -11.84
C GLY A 44 -15.14 -9.16 -12.09
N PRO A 45 -15.04 -9.70 -13.31
CA PRO A 45 -14.03 -10.71 -13.64
C PRO A 45 -12.60 -10.17 -13.46
N VAL A 46 -11.70 -11.06 -13.04
CA VAL A 46 -10.27 -10.78 -12.91
C VAL A 46 -9.66 -10.50 -14.28
N PRO A 47 -9.02 -9.34 -14.50
CA PRO A 47 -8.23 -9.10 -15.69
C PRO A 47 -7.08 -10.09 -15.80
N ARG A 48 -6.74 -10.49 -17.03
CA ARG A 48 -5.65 -11.43 -17.27
C ARG A 48 -4.64 -10.83 -18.26
N SER A 49 -3.38 -11.09 -18.02
CA SER A 49 -2.28 -10.82 -18.95
C SER A 49 -2.33 -11.77 -20.16
N ASP A 50 -1.53 -11.50 -21.17
CA ASP A 50 -1.49 -12.28 -22.42
C ASP A 50 -1.12 -13.76 -22.20
N ASP A 51 -0.40 -14.06 -21.13
CA ASP A 51 -0.03 -15.42 -20.73
C ASP A 51 -1.12 -16.13 -19.88
N GLY A 52 -2.27 -15.48 -19.69
CA GLY A 52 -3.44 -16.00 -18.98
C GLY A 52 -3.38 -15.90 -17.45
N ARG A 53 -2.34 -15.36 -16.89
CA ARG A 53 -2.22 -15.12 -15.44
C ARG A 53 -3.06 -13.93 -15.00
N PRO A 54 -3.49 -13.85 -13.72
CA PRO A 54 -4.11 -12.63 -13.21
C PRO A 54 -3.19 -11.44 -13.45
N ASP A 55 -3.74 -10.35 -13.98
CA ASP A 55 -3.04 -9.08 -14.06
C ASP A 55 -3.22 -8.34 -12.72
N LEU A 56 -2.12 -8.09 -12.01
CA LEU A 56 -2.10 -7.37 -10.76
C LEU A 56 -1.95 -5.85 -10.96
N SER A 57 -1.80 -5.39 -12.21
CA SER A 57 -1.66 -3.97 -12.54
C SER A 57 -2.85 -3.17 -12.06
N GLY A 58 -2.59 -1.92 -11.68
CA GLY A 58 -3.60 -0.99 -11.21
C GLY A 58 -3.12 -0.15 -10.04
N LEU A 59 -3.94 0.80 -9.65
CA LEU A 59 -3.74 1.62 -8.46
C LEU A 59 -4.54 1.00 -7.32
N TRP A 60 -3.89 0.73 -6.20
CA TRP A 60 -4.44 -0.01 -5.08
C TRP A 60 -4.32 0.76 -3.77
N ARG A 61 -5.29 0.60 -2.90
CA ARG A 61 -5.29 1.15 -1.53
C ARG A 61 -5.82 0.14 -0.54
N ILE A 62 -5.63 0.39 0.74
CA ILE A 62 -6.33 -0.34 1.80
C ILE A 62 -7.82 -0.02 1.72
N PRO A 63 -8.71 -1.04 1.82
CA PRO A 63 -10.15 -0.84 1.90
C PRO A 63 -10.52 0.07 3.09
N ARG A 64 -11.42 1.01 2.86
CA ARG A 64 -11.83 1.98 3.91
C ARG A 64 -13.15 1.56 4.54
N GLY A 65 -13.10 1.33 5.85
CA GLY A 65 -14.27 0.98 6.65
C GLY A 65 -14.54 -0.52 6.74
N ALA A 66 -15.35 -0.91 7.72
CA ALA A 66 -15.59 -2.31 8.06
C ALA A 66 -16.34 -3.08 6.95
N GLU A 67 -17.25 -2.43 6.24
CA GLU A 67 -18.00 -3.04 5.13
C GLU A 67 -17.08 -3.42 3.96
N ALA A 68 -16.16 -2.50 3.58
CA ALA A 68 -15.19 -2.78 2.53
C ALA A 68 -14.23 -3.91 2.94
N GLN A 69 -13.84 -3.98 4.21
CA GLN A 69 -13.03 -5.08 4.74
C GLN A 69 -13.78 -6.42 4.76
N ALA A 70 -15.07 -6.40 5.08
CA ALA A 70 -15.90 -7.63 5.12
C ALA A 70 -16.14 -8.25 3.73
N ALA A 71 -15.82 -7.54 2.66
CA ALA A 71 -15.95 -8.05 1.29
C ALA A 71 -14.81 -8.98 0.86
N PHE A 72 -13.81 -9.19 1.72
CA PHE A 72 -12.69 -10.09 1.47
C PHE A 72 -12.93 -11.48 2.08
N SER A 73 -12.21 -12.47 1.57
CA SER A 73 -12.33 -13.85 2.06
C SER A 73 -11.77 -14.00 3.48
N ASP A 74 -12.20 -15.06 4.17
CA ASP A 74 -11.58 -15.47 5.43
C ASP A 74 -10.11 -15.85 5.20
N GLY A 75 -9.26 -15.54 6.20
CA GLY A 75 -7.83 -15.81 6.07
C GLY A 75 -7.05 -15.47 7.35
N PRO A 76 -5.75 -15.27 7.23
CA PRO A 76 -4.92 -14.80 8.34
C PRO A 76 -5.45 -13.49 8.95
N PRO A 77 -5.09 -13.17 10.20
CA PRO A 77 -5.44 -11.89 10.82
C PRO A 77 -5.02 -10.71 9.95
N VAL A 78 -5.89 -9.70 9.82
CA VAL A 78 -5.58 -8.51 9.01
C VAL A 78 -4.53 -7.67 9.74
N ALA A 79 -3.46 -7.33 9.04
CA ALA A 79 -2.39 -6.49 9.56
C ALA A 79 -2.87 -5.07 9.86
N GLY A 80 -2.48 -4.53 11.00
CA GLY A 80 -2.66 -3.12 11.31
C GLY A 80 -1.49 -2.26 10.82
N PHE A 81 -1.75 -0.99 10.49
CA PHE A 81 -0.67 -0.06 10.11
C PHE A 81 0.19 0.34 11.31
N ARG A 82 -0.45 0.62 12.46
CA ARG A 82 0.27 1.00 13.68
C ARG A 82 1.03 -0.18 14.28
N ASP A 83 0.42 -1.34 14.30
CA ASP A 83 0.91 -2.60 14.84
C ASP A 83 0.43 -3.73 13.92
N VAL A 84 1.35 -4.34 13.21
CA VAL A 84 1.02 -5.40 12.24
C VAL A 84 0.47 -6.64 12.92
N GLY A 85 0.81 -6.86 14.17
CA GLY A 85 0.37 -8.00 15.00
C GLY A 85 -0.91 -7.75 15.80
N ALA A 86 -1.53 -6.56 15.71
CA ALA A 86 -2.66 -6.17 16.57
C ALA A 86 -3.84 -7.16 16.56
N ASN A 87 -4.05 -7.91 15.50
CA ASN A 87 -5.13 -8.89 15.35
C ASN A 87 -4.64 -10.35 15.49
N ILE A 88 -3.37 -10.57 15.79
CA ILE A 88 -2.85 -11.91 16.13
C ILE A 88 -3.14 -12.17 17.61
N GLU A 89 -3.71 -13.33 17.91
CA GLU A 89 -3.93 -13.74 19.30
C GLU A 89 -2.57 -13.85 20.04
N GLY A 90 -2.41 -13.07 21.10
CA GLY A 90 -1.16 -12.95 21.84
C GLY A 90 -0.14 -12.00 21.25
N GLY A 91 -0.42 -11.35 20.11
CA GLY A 91 0.49 -10.44 19.42
C GLY A 91 1.60 -11.14 18.67
N LEU A 92 2.62 -10.38 18.25
CA LEU A 92 3.79 -10.95 17.56
C LEU A 92 4.67 -11.77 18.52
N PRO A 93 5.19 -12.92 18.09
CA PRO A 93 6.00 -13.82 18.93
C PRO A 93 7.44 -13.29 19.12
N PHE A 94 7.60 -12.11 19.69
CA PHE A 94 8.90 -11.50 19.88
C PHE A 94 9.87 -12.31 20.77
N ARG A 95 11.13 -12.29 20.42
CA ARG A 95 12.18 -12.62 21.37
C ARG A 95 12.32 -11.50 22.43
N PRO A 96 12.85 -11.79 23.63
CA PRO A 96 12.90 -10.80 24.72
C PRO A 96 13.51 -9.45 24.32
N TRP A 97 14.62 -9.46 23.59
CA TRP A 97 15.27 -8.23 23.16
C TRP A 97 14.40 -7.39 22.20
N ALA A 98 13.66 -8.06 21.32
CA ALA A 98 12.80 -7.39 20.35
C ALA A 98 11.58 -6.78 21.05
N ALA A 99 11.00 -7.49 22.01
CA ALA A 99 9.92 -6.95 22.84
C ALA A 99 10.37 -5.72 23.66
N GLU A 100 11.57 -5.76 24.24
CA GLU A 100 12.17 -4.63 24.96
C GLU A 100 12.37 -3.43 24.02
N LEU A 101 12.91 -3.66 22.82
CA LEU A 101 13.12 -2.62 21.81
C LEU A 101 11.82 -1.97 21.36
N VAL A 102 10.76 -2.76 21.10
CA VAL A 102 9.44 -2.23 20.72
C VAL A 102 8.87 -1.38 21.86
N ALA A 103 8.95 -1.86 23.10
CA ALA A 103 8.48 -1.10 24.25
C ALA A 103 9.24 0.24 24.42
N GLU A 104 10.54 0.25 24.21
CA GLU A 104 11.36 1.46 24.22
C GLU A 104 10.95 2.43 23.09
N ARG A 105 10.77 1.92 21.87
CA ARG A 105 10.33 2.73 20.72
C ARG A 105 8.97 3.36 20.96
N GLU A 106 8.01 2.61 21.47
CA GLU A 106 6.69 3.15 21.84
C GLU A 106 6.77 4.19 22.95
N ALA A 107 7.52 3.93 24.01
CA ALA A 107 7.72 4.89 25.11
C ALA A 107 8.33 6.22 24.64
N ASN A 108 9.17 6.18 23.62
CA ASN A 108 9.77 7.35 22.97
C ASN A 108 8.88 7.98 21.88
N GLY A 109 7.65 7.48 21.67
CA GLY A 109 6.73 7.98 20.66
C GLY A 109 7.18 7.68 19.23
N SER A 110 7.91 6.59 19.03
CA SER A 110 8.41 6.10 17.73
C SER A 110 9.25 7.17 16.98
N ARG A 111 10.00 8.02 17.70
CA ARG A 111 10.78 9.13 17.10
C ARG A 111 11.84 8.67 16.12
N ASP A 112 12.35 7.45 16.31
CA ASP A 112 13.41 6.87 15.48
C ASP A 112 12.87 6.12 14.28
N ASN A 113 11.55 6.19 14.03
CA ASN A 113 10.96 5.62 12.82
C ASN A 113 11.64 6.23 11.59
N PRO A 114 12.19 5.41 10.67
CA PRO A 114 12.87 5.90 9.47
C PRO A 114 12.04 6.91 8.67
N GLU A 115 10.73 6.70 8.56
CA GLU A 115 9.84 7.62 7.87
C GLU A 115 9.81 9.03 8.49
N ALA A 116 9.90 9.13 9.82
CA ALA A 116 9.97 10.43 10.51
C ALA A 116 11.23 11.24 10.11
N HIS A 117 12.23 10.58 9.55
CA HIS A 117 13.48 11.14 9.05
C HIS A 117 13.57 11.17 7.52
N CYS A 118 12.45 10.99 6.82
CA CYS A 118 12.39 10.89 5.36
C CYS A 118 13.28 9.78 4.76
N LEU A 119 13.53 8.74 5.54
CA LEU A 119 14.13 7.50 5.07
C LEU A 119 13.02 6.55 4.59
N PRO A 120 13.35 5.54 3.77
CA PRO A 120 12.35 4.59 3.31
C PRO A 120 11.63 3.89 4.46
N MET A 121 10.32 3.71 4.32
CA MET A 121 9.54 2.83 5.19
C MET A 121 9.97 1.38 5.00
N GLY A 122 9.73 0.55 6.01
CA GLY A 122 9.89 -0.89 5.87
C GLY A 122 8.91 -1.50 4.84
N ASN A 123 9.31 -2.62 4.27
CA ASN A 123 8.57 -3.29 3.20
C ASN A 123 7.07 -3.50 3.54
N MET A 124 6.76 -3.91 4.78
CA MET A 124 5.37 -4.16 5.19
C MET A 124 4.56 -2.87 5.40
N GLN A 125 5.18 -1.79 5.84
CA GLN A 125 4.48 -0.53 6.05
C GLN A 125 3.86 0.00 4.75
N PHE A 126 4.50 -0.22 3.61
CA PHE A 126 3.94 0.15 2.31
C PHE A 126 2.64 -0.58 1.96
N HIS A 127 2.46 -1.79 2.47
CA HIS A 127 1.20 -2.51 2.25
C HIS A 127 0.11 -2.11 3.22
N THR A 128 0.46 -1.70 4.44
CA THR A 128 -0.49 -1.44 5.53
C THR A 128 -0.91 0.02 5.65
N GLN A 129 -0.17 0.97 5.09
CA GLN A 129 -0.53 2.38 5.15
C GLN A 129 -1.61 2.78 4.13
N GLY A 130 -2.26 3.93 4.39
CA GLY A 130 -3.39 4.42 3.60
C GLY A 130 -3.08 5.04 2.24
N ALA A 131 -1.81 5.43 1.98
CA ALA A 131 -1.41 5.99 0.70
C ALA A 131 -1.46 4.92 -0.41
N PRO A 132 -1.83 5.30 -1.64
CA PRO A 132 -1.95 4.33 -2.74
C PRO A 132 -0.60 3.78 -3.21
N ARG A 133 -0.68 2.65 -3.90
CA ARG A 133 0.42 1.98 -4.60
C ARG A 133 -0.02 1.52 -5.98
N LYS A 134 0.86 1.67 -6.95
CA LYS A 134 0.60 1.29 -8.34
C LYS A 134 1.43 0.06 -8.69
N PHE A 135 0.76 -1.01 -9.05
CA PHE A 135 1.40 -2.19 -9.62
C PHE A 135 1.49 -2.03 -11.13
N VAL A 136 2.64 -2.34 -11.68
CA VAL A 136 2.91 -2.41 -13.11
C VAL A 136 3.47 -3.80 -13.39
N GLN A 137 2.65 -4.67 -13.95
CA GLN A 137 3.03 -6.03 -14.30
C GLN A 137 3.50 -6.09 -15.75
N THR A 138 4.66 -6.71 -15.95
CA THR A 138 5.23 -7.01 -17.27
C THR A 138 5.73 -8.46 -17.30
N ASP A 139 6.16 -8.92 -18.47
CA ASP A 139 6.81 -10.23 -18.58
C ASP A 139 8.11 -10.23 -17.75
N GLY A 140 8.14 -11.09 -16.73
CA GLY A 140 9.32 -11.29 -15.89
C GLY A 140 9.61 -10.24 -14.83
N LEU A 141 8.80 -9.17 -14.72
CA LEU A 141 8.99 -8.13 -13.71
C LEU A 141 7.65 -7.50 -13.30
N ILE A 142 7.44 -7.36 -12.00
CA ILE A 142 6.41 -6.50 -11.45
C ILE A 142 7.09 -5.36 -10.70
N VAL A 143 6.73 -4.11 -11.03
CA VAL A 143 7.18 -2.92 -10.31
C VAL A 143 6.02 -2.40 -9.46
N VAL A 144 6.27 -2.21 -8.18
CA VAL A 144 5.32 -1.55 -7.27
C VAL A 144 5.87 -0.16 -6.96
N LEU A 145 5.10 0.85 -7.34
CA LEU A 145 5.37 2.25 -7.04
C LEU A 145 4.52 2.66 -5.83
N TYR A 146 5.12 3.29 -4.86
CA TYR A 146 4.43 3.76 -3.66
C TYR A 146 4.35 5.28 -3.67
N GLU A 147 3.17 5.83 -3.45
CA GLU A 147 3.00 7.27 -3.27
C GLU A 147 3.79 7.74 -2.05
N ALA A 148 3.64 7.03 -0.94
CA ALA A 148 4.39 7.32 0.25
C ALA A 148 5.89 7.20 0.02
N SER A 149 6.63 8.23 0.44
CA SER A 149 8.09 8.29 0.38
C SER A 149 8.68 8.05 -1.01
N MET A 150 7.88 8.14 -2.09
CA MET A 150 8.27 7.86 -3.48
C MET A 150 9.04 6.53 -3.63
N GLY A 151 8.66 5.55 -2.84
CA GLY A 151 9.29 4.23 -2.85
C GLY A 151 8.97 3.44 -4.11
N TYR A 152 9.86 2.54 -4.48
CA TYR A 152 9.57 1.54 -5.50
C TYR A 152 10.15 0.18 -5.10
N ARG A 153 9.50 -0.87 -5.54
CA ARG A 153 9.94 -2.26 -5.32
C ARG A 153 9.89 -3.00 -6.64
N GLN A 154 10.90 -3.85 -6.88
CA GLN A 154 10.97 -4.74 -8.03
C GLN A 154 10.74 -6.17 -7.57
N ILE A 155 9.84 -6.88 -8.22
CA ILE A 155 9.59 -8.30 -8.00
C ILE A 155 9.93 -9.02 -9.31
N PHE A 156 11.02 -9.76 -9.31
CA PHE A 156 11.49 -10.47 -10.50
C PHE A 156 10.74 -11.80 -10.66
N THR A 157 10.00 -11.94 -11.75
CA THR A 157 9.21 -13.15 -12.06
C THR A 157 9.76 -13.94 -13.24
N ASP A 158 10.97 -13.62 -13.69
CA ASP A 158 11.67 -14.25 -14.82
C ASP A 158 12.41 -15.55 -14.44
N GLY A 159 12.25 -16.01 -13.20
CA GLY A 159 12.86 -17.25 -12.71
C GLY A 159 14.30 -17.13 -12.23
N ARG A 160 14.84 -15.90 -12.19
CA ARG A 160 16.18 -15.68 -11.60
C ARG A 160 16.22 -16.06 -10.12
N PRO A 161 17.35 -16.58 -9.62
CA PRO A 161 17.55 -16.77 -8.20
C PRO A 161 17.75 -15.45 -7.46
N SER A 162 17.56 -15.47 -6.13
CA SER A 162 18.08 -14.41 -5.27
C SER A 162 19.62 -14.38 -5.36
N PRO A 163 20.27 -13.21 -5.31
CA PRO A 163 21.72 -13.13 -5.39
C PRO A 163 22.40 -13.83 -4.20
N ASP A 164 23.44 -14.59 -4.47
CA ASP A 164 24.21 -15.33 -3.43
C ASP A 164 25.09 -14.39 -2.59
N ASN A 165 25.47 -13.25 -3.15
CA ASN A 165 26.37 -12.30 -2.54
C ASN A 165 25.91 -10.88 -2.87
N ASP A 166 25.30 -10.22 -1.91
CA ASP A 166 25.03 -8.81 -2.05
C ASP A 166 25.79 -7.99 -1.01
N PRO A 167 26.71 -7.14 -1.47
CA PRO A 167 27.45 -6.26 -0.58
C PRO A 167 26.61 -5.08 -0.06
N GLN A 168 25.40 -4.86 -0.62
CA GLN A 168 24.55 -3.73 -0.32
C GLN A 168 23.13 -4.20 -0.01
N PRO A 169 22.75 -4.33 1.28
CA PRO A 169 21.39 -4.70 1.64
C PRO A 169 20.40 -3.63 1.18
N TRP A 170 19.23 -4.09 0.70
CA TRP A 170 18.15 -3.20 0.24
C TRP A 170 17.19 -2.83 1.36
N TRP A 171 16.63 -1.63 1.29
CA TRP A 171 15.56 -1.21 2.17
C TRP A 171 14.29 -2.09 2.04
N TYR A 172 13.98 -2.56 0.84
CA TYR A 172 12.79 -3.39 0.57
C TYR A 172 13.13 -4.84 0.31
N GLY A 173 14.35 -5.23 0.60
CA GLY A 173 14.86 -6.54 0.26
C GLY A 173 14.95 -6.78 -1.24
N TYR A 174 15.44 -7.95 -1.62
CA TYR A 174 15.44 -8.46 -2.99
C TYR A 174 14.31 -9.46 -3.17
N SER A 175 13.39 -9.19 -4.10
CA SER A 175 12.17 -9.96 -4.26
C SER A 175 12.18 -10.78 -5.55
N THR A 176 11.97 -12.10 -5.42
CA THR A 176 11.72 -13.01 -6.54
C THR A 176 10.33 -13.60 -6.43
N GLY A 177 9.61 -13.67 -7.54
CA GLY A 177 8.23 -14.16 -7.60
C GLY A 177 8.08 -15.39 -8.50
N ARG A 178 7.16 -16.26 -8.12
CA ARG A 178 6.76 -17.42 -8.92
C ARG A 178 5.25 -17.54 -8.93
N TRP A 179 4.70 -17.77 -10.11
CA TRP A 179 3.30 -18.06 -10.25
C TRP A 179 3.02 -19.54 -9.94
N ASN A 180 1.98 -19.75 -9.13
CA ASN A 180 1.42 -21.07 -8.82
C ASN A 180 -0.09 -21.02 -9.15
N GLY A 181 -0.44 -21.36 -10.37
CA GLY A 181 -1.78 -21.12 -10.90
C GLY A 181 -2.09 -19.61 -10.91
N ASP A 182 -3.15 -19.21 -10.24
CA ASP A 182 -3.59 -17.81 -10.14
C ASP A 182 -2.96 -17.06 -8.93
N GLU A 183 -2.04 -17.67 -8.22
CA GLU A 183 -1.35 -17.06 -7.09
C GLU A 183 0.08 -16.66 -7.47
N LEU A 184 0.47 -15.45 -7.13
CA LEU A 184 1.87 -15.03 -7.19
C LEU A 184 2.49 -15.19 -5.80
N VAL A 185 3.45 -16.10 -5.68
CA VAL A 185 4.24 -16.28 -4.45
C VAL A 185 5.56 -15.54 -4.60
N VAL A 186 5.78 -14.57 -3.73
CA VAL A 186 6.99 -13.72 -3.71
C VAL A 186 7.81 -14.06 -2.47
N THR A 187 9.09 -14.30 -2.66
CA THR A 187 10.06 -14.45 -1.57
C THR A 187 11.01 -13.26 -1.59
N THR A 188 11.14 -12.61 -0.45
CA THR A 188 12.02 -11.45 -0.27
C THR A 188 13.04 -11.72 0.81
N THR A 189 14.30 -11.47 0.50
CA THR A 189 15.47 -11.61 1.37
C THR A 189 16.39 -10.42 1.22
N HIS A 190 17.57 -10.42 1.83
CA HIS A 190 18.57 -9.35 1.72
C HIS A 190 18.07 -7.99 2.21
N PHE A 191 17.29 -8.01 3.27
CA PHE A 191 16.87 -6.80 3.94
C PHE A 191 18.03 -6.11 4.63
N ARG A 192 17.89 -4.82 4.78
CA ARG A 192 18.74 -4.05 5.66
C ARG A 192 18.44 -4.41 7.12
N ASP A 193 19.47 -4.55 7.94
CA ASP A 193 19.28 -4.82 9.38
C ASP A 193 18.60 -3.64 10.08
N GLY A 194 17.64 -3.94 10.96
CA GLY A 194 16.96 -2.94 11.77
C GLY A 194 15.79 -2.22 11.10
N GLU A 195 15.20 -2.79 10.06
CA GLU A 195 13.96 -2.26 9.48
C GLU A 195 12.79 -2.27 10.47
N TRP A 196 11.80 -1.43 10.17
CA TRP A 196 10.56 -1.32 10.93
C TRP A 196 9.40 -1.87 10.09
N LEU A 197 8.70 -2.86 10.63
CA LEU A 197 7.52 -3.45 9.96
C LEU A 197 6.25 -2.60 10.14
N ASP A 198 6.21 -1.76 11.18
CA ASP A 198 5.05 -0.98 11.58
C ASP A 198 5.45 0.30 12.34
N ILE A 199 4.46 1.07 12.79
CA ILE A 199 4.70 2.34 13.48
C ILE A 199 5.24 2.15 14.91
N ILE A 200 4.88 1.07 15.60
CA ILE A 200 5.42 0.80 16.94
C ILE A 200 6.87 0.33 16.90
N GLY A 201 7.36 -0.02 15.70
CA GLY A 201 8.76 -0.37 15.48
C GLY A 201 9.08 -1.83 15.65
N SER A 202 8.16 -2.71 15.29
CA SER A 202 8.43 -4.15 15.19
C SER A 202 9.63 -4.39 14.28
N PRO A 203 10.75 -4.94 14.79
CA PRO A 203 11.98 -5.00 14.02
C PRO A 203 12.00 -6.14 13.01
N LEU A 204 12.72 -5.91 11.90
CA LEU A 204 13.11 -6.93 10.94
C LEU A 204 14.62 -6.87 10.77
N THR A 205 15.29 -8.05 10.74
CA THR A 205 16.74 -8.15 10.58
C THR A 205 17.12 -8.60 9.17
N ASP A 206 18.40 -8.54 8.86
CA ASP A 206 18.98 -9.04 7.61
C ASP A 206 18.87 -10.56 7.44
N SER A 207 18.53 -11.29 8.52
CA SER A 207 18.28 -12.74 8.50
C SER A 207 16.86 -13.11 8.08
N ALA A 208 16.02 -12.11 7.86
CA ALA A 208 14.60 -12.33 7.56
C ALA A 208 14.38 -12.88 6.16
N THR A 209 13.37 -13.75 6.08
CA THR A 209 12.69 -14.13 4.84
C THR A 209 11.22 -13.71 4.95
N VAL A 210 10.75 -12.90 4.02
CA VAL A 210 9.34 -12.53 3.91
C VAL A 210 8.75 -13.22 2.70
N THR A 211 7.70 -14.00 2.92
CA THR A 211 6.95 -14.65 1.84
C THR A 211 5.58 -14.02 1.71
N GLU A 212 5.24 -13.55 0.52
CA GLU A 212 3.97 -12.92 0.21
C GLU A 212 3.24 -13.74 -0.85
N THR A 213 1.96 -14.04 -0.60
CA THR A 213 1.09 -14.68 -1.58
C THR A 213 0.02 -13.71 -2.02
N PHE A 214 0.14 -13.25 -3.26
CA PHE A 214 -0.81 -12.33 -3.89
C PHE A 214 -1.91 -13.11 -4.58
N ARG A 215 -3.16 -12.75 -4.30
CA ARG A 215 -4.36 -13.25 -4.96
C ARG A 215 -5.21 -12.08 -5.41
N ARG A 216 -5.75 -12.16 -6.61
CA ARG A 216 -6.74 -11.21 -7.10
C ARG A 216 -8.05 -11.94 -7.33
N PRO A 217 -8.95 -12.04 -6.32
CA PRO A 217 -10.19 -12.83 -6.42
C PRO A 217 -11.23 -12.19 -7.36
N SER A 218 -11.16 -10.87 -7.59
CA SER A 218 -12.05 -10.15 -8.48
C SER A 218 -11.36 -8.93 -9.11
N PHE A 219 -12.05 -8.20 -9.98
CA PHE A 219 -11.52 -6.97 -10.58
C PHE A 219 -11.00 -6.00 -9.53
N GLY A 220 -11.79 -5.77 -8.48
CA GLY A 220 -11.55 -4.72 -7.52
C GLY A 220 -10.79 -5.12 -6.26
N ARG A 221 -10.44 -6.41 -6.08
CA ARG A 221 -9.88 -6.89 -4.82
C ARG A 221 -8.58 -7.64 -5.01
N MET A 222 -7.64 -7.41 -4.11
CA MET A 222 -6.39 -8.16 -4.00
C MET A 222 -6.15 -8.49 -2.53
N GLU A 223 -5.79 -9.73 -2.26
CA GLU A 223 -5.42 -10.25 -0.94
C GLU A 223 -3.94 -10.61 -0.97
N ILE A 224 -3.21 -10.19 0.07
CA ILE A 224 -1.78 -10.46 0.22
C ILE A 224 -1.56 -11.11 1.57
N ASP A 225 -1.32 -12.42 1.59
CA ASP A 225 -0.90 -13.11 2.81
C ASP A 225 0.60 -12.97 2.95
N ILE A 226 1.05 -12.42 4.07
CA ILE A 226 2.44 -12.07 4.35
C ILE A 226 2.92 -12.90 5.53
N THR A 227 3.86 -13.78 5.28
CA THR A 227 4.53 -14.58 6.31
C THR A 227 5.94 -14.03 6.54
N VAL A 228 6.26 -13.76 7.79
CA VAL A 228 7.59 -13.31 8.22
C VAL A 228 8.27 -14.45 8.99
N ASP A 229 9.44 -14.81 8.52
CA ASP A 229 10.37 -15.72 9.18
C ASP A 229 11.67 -14.95 9.44
N ASP A 230 11.85 -14.52 10.69
CA ASP A 230 13.07 -13.86 11.16
C ASP A 230 13.47 -14.49 12.50
N PRO A 231 14.31 -15.53 12.48
CA PRO A 231 14.66 -16.28 13.68
C PRO A 231 15.52 -15.47 14.67
N ARG A 232 16.05 -14.32 14.29
CA ARG A 232 16.75 -13.40 15.21
C ARG A 232 15.76 -12.57 16.03
N THR A 233 14.60 -12.24 15.46
CA THR A 233 13.61 -11.34 16.05
C THR A 233 12.46 -12.08 16.71
N TYR A 234 11.99 -13.14 16.09
CA TYR A 234 10.79 -13.88 16.50
C TYR A 234 11.13 -15.29 16.97
N THR A 235 10.30 -15.82 17.88
CA THR A 235 10.43 -17.22 18.36
C THR A 235 9.78 -18.21 17.41
N ASP A 236 8.87 -17.75 16.56
CA ASP A 236 8.16 -18.54 15.57
C ASP A 236 7.83 -17.63 14.35
N LEU A 237 7.59 -18.25 13.18
CA LEU A 237 7.06 -17.52 12.04
C LEU A 237 5.62 -17.08 12.31
N TRP A 238 5.21 -16.00 11.68
CA TRP A 238 3.84 -15.50 11.81
C TRP A 238 3.32 -14.99 10.46
N THR A 239 2.01 -14.99 10.32
CA THR A 239 1.35 -14.61 9.06
C THR A 239 0.22 -13.63 9.34
N VAL A 240 0.14 -12.60 8.52
CA VAL A 240 -0.97 -11.64 8.48
C VAL A 240 -1.45 -11.46 7.05
N ARG A 241 -2.63 -10.89 6.89
CA ARG A 241 -3.21 -10.52 5.60
C ARG A 241 -3.28 -9.02 5.44
N VAL A 242 -3.01 -8.55 4.24
CA VAL A 242 -3.31 -7.18 3.81
C VAL A 242 -4.29 -7.25 2.64
N ASN A 243 -5.44 -6.62 2.81
CA ASN A 243 -6.45 -6.47 1.78
C ASN A 243 -6.22 -5.18 1.00
N GLN A 244 -6.44 -5.23 -0.32
CA GLN A 244 -6.30 -4.08 -1.21
C GLN A 244 -7.54 -3.94 -2.08
N GLU A 245 -8.01 -2.70 -2.24
CA GLU A 245 -9.11 -2.33 -3.13
C GLU A 245 -8.56 -1.48 -4.28
N ILE A 246 -9.01 -1.74 -5.51
CA ILE A 246 -8.58 -0.98 -6.67
C ILE A 246 -9.14 0.45 -6.64
N MET A 247 -8.32 1.39 -7.05
CA MET A 247 -8.74 2.77 -7.34
C MET A 247 -8.82 2.93 -8.85
N VAL A 248 -9.96 3.41 -9.33
CA VAL A 248 -10.19 3.67 -10.76
C VAL A 248 -10.37 5.15 -11.00
N ASP A 249 -10.03 5.59 -12.21
CA ASP A 249 -10.14 6.99 -12.64
C ASP A 249 -9.29 7.96 -11.78
N GLU A 250 -8.25 7.43 -11.16
CA GLU A 250 -7.26 8.16 -10.34
C GLU A 250 -5.85 7.73 -10.75
N ASP A 251 -4.84 8.52 -10.39
CA ASP A 251 -3.44 8.19 -10.62
C ASP A 251 -2.59 8.46 -9.39
N LEU A 252 -1.35 7.94 -9.39
CA LEU A 252 -0.39 8.18 -8.35
C LEU A 252 0.06 9.64 -8.38
N ILE A 253 0.13 10.27 -7.23
CA ILE A 253 0.75 11.59 -7.08
C ILE A 253 2.11 11.48 -6.42
N GLU A 254 2.94 12.50 -6.59
CA GLU A 254 4.23 12.58 -5.93
C GLU A 254 4.07 13.03 -4.48
N PHE A 255 4.66 12.28 -3.56
CA PHE A 255 4.79 12.68 -2.16
C PHE A 255 6.26 12.91 -1.82
N VAL A 256 6.65 14.16 -1.67
CA VAL A 256 8.02 14.54 -1.31
C VAL A 256 8.09 14.80 0.19
N CYS A 257 8.71 13.90 0.94
CA CYS A 257 8.75 13.94 2.40
C CYS A 257 9.32 15.27 2.95
N LEU A 258 10.31 15.85 2.27
CA LEU A 258 10.94 17.12 2.68
C LEU A 258 10.18 18.37 2.19
N GLU A 259 9.16 18.21 1.35
CA GLU A 259 8.36 19.32 0.88
C GLU A 259 7.61 19.96 2.06
N ASN A 260 7.73 21.26 2.20
CA ASN A 260 7.14 22.02 3.32
C ASN A 260 7.65 21.67 4.73
N GLN A 261 8.66 20.84 4.87
CA GLN A 261 9.33 20.64 6.15
C GLN A 261 10.15 21.89 6.49
N ARG A 262 9.69 22.63 7.49
CA ARG A 262 10.46 23.74 8.08
C ARG A 262 11.32 23.16 9.20
N PHE A 263 12.48 22.64 8.85
CA PHE A 263 13.50 22.34 9.86
C PHE A 263 13.87 23.65 10.52
N GLY A 264 13.66 23.77 11.82
CA GLY A 264 13.71 25.00 12.58
C GLY A 264 14.84 25.93 12.16
N GLN A 265 14.44 27.12 11.74
CA GLN A 265 15.30 28.29 11.66
C GLN A 265 15.48 28.91 13.07
#